data_b5bf0bcfe676b93589cd95fb6da19666
#
_entry.id   b5bf0bcfe676b93589cd95fb6da19666
#
_cell.length_a   1.000
_cell.length_b   1.000
_cell.length_c   1.000
_cell.angle_alpha   90.00
_cell.angle_beta   90.00
_cell.angle_gamma   90.00
#
_symmetry.space_group_name_H-M   'P 1'
#
loop_
_entity.id
_entity.type
_entity.pdbx_description
1 polymer ?
#
loop_
_entity_poly.entity_id
_entity_poly.type
_entity_poly.pdbx_seq_one_letter_code
_entity_poly.pdbx_strand_id
1 'polypeptide(L)'
;SGNSNSAMSLSSTSSTSSVGTLEEIVVTAQKREQSLQDAPIAITAISESTIDDLDIANVVDLAGMAPNVHIINTPSNNTAATIAMRGGTTINPAITWEPTVGMYLDGVYLGKGQGSIFDVADLERVEILRGPQGTLYGRNTLGGAINLISKKPSGAGTSAKVTVGNYGLRQSQLIADYEIGKNIYTKVVMNSKVRGGYVNNNESPYQAAQGVVPNTTSGTELDTIDSKGFKFTVAYEGDKTSVNLSLDKTDQDNKPPFAQLTNTIPNWSTAFGVGASARTGGLKLWPIELFTNTERQAVSHINTPTYETSVVEGTSLTIAREVSLGTLKAIWSKRKTNWDDRLDLDGGPFPIADTERHTNYSAKTLEIQLAGSSDKMEYVIGYYKMQDDAFTANPQSFFGGGQVFKQNYAGSGDSKAIFGQLTYSFSETTDVTIGVRKTREDKEGFKEYVGIISASGKGSFEDTTGTFILSRDYSENTNLYFKVAEGFKAGGFNGESSNP
;
A
#
# COMPACT_ATOMS: atom_id res chain seq x y z
N SER A 1 -81.00 -24.37 1.13
CA SER A 1 -80.16 -23.30 0.63
C SER A 1 -79.43 -22.64 1.78
N GLY A 2 -78.29 -23.13 2.14
CA GLY A 2 -77.41 -22.59 3.16
C GLY A 2 -76.09 -22.14 2.57
N ASN A 3 -75.83 -20.86 2.69
CA ASN A 3 -74.50 -20.29 2.33
C ASN A 3 -73.59 -20.36 3.56
N SER A 4 -72.50 -21.10 3.49
CA SER A 4 -71.43 -21.08 4.46
C SER A 4 -70.34 -20.15 3.99
N ASN A 5 -70.19 -19.01 4.66
CA ASN A 5 -69.08 -18.07 4.51
C ASN A 5 -67.87 -18.63 5.32
N SER A 6 -66.86 -19.08 4.63
CA SER A 6 -65.53 -19.33 5.22
C SER A 6 -64.78 -18.02 5.34
N ALA A 7 -64.59 -17.56 6.57
CA ALA A 7 -63.70 -16.45 6.89
C ALA A 7 -62.24 -16.93 6.84
N MET A 8 -61.48 -16.36 5.95
CA MET A 8 -60.04 -16.53 5.81
C MET A 8 -59.34 -15.67 6.86
N SER A 9 -58.79 -16.29 7.91
CA SER A 9 -57.98 -15.58 8.92
C SER A 9 -56.60 -15.32 8.34
N LEU A 10 -56.28 -14.04 8.08
CA LEU A 10 -54.93 -13.57 7.82
C LEU A 10 -54.17 -13.53 9.16
N SER A 11 -53.31 -14.53 9.37
CA SER A 11 -52.32 -14.44 10.44
C SER A 11 -51.23 -13.45 10.02
N SER A 12 -51.23 -12.26 10.65
CA SER A 12 -50.16 -11.30 10.61
C SER A 12 -48.95 -11.89 11.36
N THR A 13 -47.98 -12.47 10.65
CA THR A 13 -46.67 -12.70 11.19
C THR A 13 -46.00 -11.34 11.39
N SER A 14 -45.99 -10.85 12.62
CA SER A 14 -45.12 -9.76 13.04
C SER A 14 -43.68 -10.24 12.94
N SER A 15 -43.00 -9.85 11.87
CA SER A 15 -41.55 -9.91 11.83
C SER A 15 -41.04 -8.90 12.86
N THR A 16 -40.68 -9.38 14.03
CA THR A 16 -39.78 -8.67 14.93
C THR A 16 -38.48 -8.47 14.18
N SER A 17 -38.26 -7.26 13.70
CA SER A 17 -36.94 -6.82 13.29
C SER A 17 -36.03 -6.95 14.52
N SER A 18 -35.16 -7.94 14.51
CA SER A 18 -34.01 -7.98 15.41
C SER A 18 -33.26 -6.69 15.19
N VAL A 19 -33.27 -5.80 16.17
CA VAL A 19 -32.34 -4.71 16.28
C VAL A 19 -30.98 -5.41 16.21
N GLY A 20 -30.25 -5.23 15.09
CA GLY A 20 -28.94 -5.86 14.88
C GLY A 20 -28.07 -5.51 16.09
N THR A 21 -27.71 -6.50 16.86
CA THR A 21 -26.57 -6.38 17.76
C THR A 21 -25.40 -5.92 16.91
N LEU A 22 -24.87 -4.73 17.18
CA LEU A 22 -23.64 -4.23 16.54
C LEU A 22 -22.58 -5.32 16.74
N GLU A 23 -22.10 -5.87 15.64
CA GLU A 23 -21.05 -6.86 15.65
C GLU A 23 -19.81 -6.22 16.29
N GLU A 24 -19.32 -6.81 17.38
CA GLU A 24 -18.14 -6.30 18.06
C GLU A 24 -16.92 -6.48 17.16
N ILE A 25 -16.33 -5.36 16.73
CA ILE A 25 -15.15 -5.38 15.86
C ILE A 25 -13.91 -5.59 16.73
N VAL A 26 -13.26 -6.73 16.57
CA VAL A 26 -11.98 -7.04 17.20
C VAL A 26 -10.85 -6.51 16.32
N VAL A 27 -9.87 -5.86 16.92
CA VAL A 27 -8.67 -5.31 16.24
C VAL A 27 -7.39 -5.87 16.85
N THR A 28 -6.32 -5.86 16.07
CA THR A 28 -4.99 -6.34 16.47
C THR A 28 -3.93 -5.22 16.50
N ALA A 29 -4.38 -3.99 16.54
CA ALA A 29 -3.57 -2.78 16.45
C ALA A 29 -2.46 -2.64 17.51
N GLN A 30 -2.64 -3.25 18.69
CA GLN A 30 -1.63 -3.30 19.75
C GLN A 30 -0.88 -4.64 19.82
N LYS A 31 -0.80 -5.37 18.69
CA LYS A 31 -0.18 -6.71 18.60
C LYS A 31 -0.88 -7.77 19.45
N ARG A 32 -2.09 -7.51 19.90
CA ARG A 32 -3.00 -8.39 20.64
C ARG A 32 -4.43 -8.14 20.18
N GLU A 33 -5.29 -9.13 20.31
CA GLU A 33 -6.73 -8.99 20.03
C GLU A 33 -7.39 -8.19 21.17
N GLN A 34 -8.18 -7.18 20.77
CA GLN A 34 -8.94 -6.35 21.70
C GLN A 34 -10.15 -5.76 20.99
N SER A 35 -11.19 -5.38 21.72
CA SER A 35 -12.32 -4.63 21.15
C SER A 35 -11.86 -3.31 20.55
N LEU A 36 -12.42 -2.92 19.42
CA LEU A 36 -12.16 -1.62 18.80
C LEU A 36 -12.43 -0.46 19.78
N GLN A 37 -13.46 -0.58 20.63
CA GLN A 37 -13.87 0.46 21.56
C GLN A 37 -12.89 0.61 22.73
N ASP A 38 -12.24 -0.49 23.12
CA ASP A 38 -11.28 -0.50 24.24
C ASP A 38 -9.88 -0.09 23.81
N ALA A 39 -9.63 0.04 22.51
CA ALA A 39 -8.33 0.41 21.99
C ALA A 39 -8.05 1.91 22.21
N PRO A 40 -7.12 2.34 23.10
CA PRO A 40 -6.84 3.75 23.37
C PRO A 40 -5.94 4.37 22.29
N ILE A 41 -6.35 4.22 21.04
CA ILE A 41 -5.69 4.73 19.84
C ILE A 41 -6.70 5.21 18.81
N ALA A 42 -6.29 6.18 17.98
CA ALA A 42 -7.11 6.63 16.86
C ALA A 42 -7.07 5.60 15.72
N ILE A 43 -8.00 4.67 15.72
CA ILE A 43 -8.10 3.60 14.74
C ILE A 43 -9.43 3.69 13.96
N THR A 44 -9.40 3.27 12.70
CA THR A 44 -10.58 2.96 11.89
C THR A 44 -10.44 1.52 11.43
N ALA A 45 -11.39 0.68 11.80
CA ALA A 45 -11.47 -0.70 11.33
C ALA A 45 -12.56 -0.79 10.26
N ILE A 46 -12.24 -1.40 9.13
CA ILE A 46 -13.13 -1.64 8.00
C ILE A 46 -13.38 -3.14 7.98
N SER A 47 -14.61 -3.55 8.23
CA SER A 47 -15.00 -4.96 8.33
C SER A 47 -15.08 -5.63 6.95
N GLU A 48 -15.13 -6.96 6.94
CA GLU A 48 -15.37 -7.78 5.76
C GLU A 48 -16.63 -7.33 5.01
N SER A 49 -17.74 -7.13 5.72
CA SER A 49 -19.00 -6.70 5.11
C SER A 49 -18.86 -5.35 4.40
N THR A 50 -18.16 -4.39 5.01
CA THR A 50 -17.88 -3.09 4.38
C THR A 50 -16.96 -3.22 3.16
N ILE A 51 -15.97 -4.11 3.21
CA ILE A 51 -15.06 -4.39 2.08
C ILE A 51 -15.86 -4.95 0.90
N ASP A 52 -16.75 -5.90 1.16
CA ASP A 52 -17.59 -6.53 0.14
C ASP A 52 -18.66 -5.57 -0.43
N ASP A 53 -19.34 -4.80 0.43
CA ASP A 53 -20.40 -3.85 0.05
C ASP A 53 -19.86 -2.69 -0.82
N LEU A 54 -18.65 -2.25 -0.56
CA LEU A 54 -17.99 -1.17 -1.29
C LEU A 54 -17.05 -1.66 -2.41
N ASP A 55 -16.97 -2.98 -2.63
CA ASP A 55 -16.08 -3.63 -3.62
C ASP A 55 -14.62 -3.14 -3.50
N ILE A 56 -14.12 -3.06 -2.25
CA ILE A 56 -12.75 -2.64 -1.96
C ILE A 56 -11.80 -3.75 -2.43
N ALA A 57 -11.09 -3.50 -3.52
CA ALA A 57 -10.19 -4.46 -4.13
C ALA A 57 -8.72 -4.22 -3.76
N ASN A 58 -8.35 -2.98 -3.48
CA ASN A 58 -6.96 -2.60 -3.18
C ASN A 58 -6.88 -1.43 -2.18
N VAL A 59 -5.65 -1.05 -1.81
CA VAL A 59 -5.42 -0.02 -0.79
C VAL A 59 -5.93 1.38 -1.19
N VAL A 60 -6.01 1.70 -2.48
CA VAL A 60 -6.49 3.02 -2.95
C VAL A 60 -7.99 3.15 -2.76
N ASP A 61 -8.72 2.05 -2.83
CA ASP A 61 -10.17 2.04 -2.60
C ASP A 61 -10.53 2.40 -1.14
N LEU A 62 -9.54 2.37 -0.22
CA LEU A 62 -9.67 2.86 1.16
C LEU A 62 -9.67 4.40 1.28
N ALA A 63 -9.47 5.11 0.15
CA ALA A 63 -9.46 6.57 0.14
C ALA A 63 -10.79 7.13 0.68
N GLY A 64 -10.71 8.04 1.64
CA GLY A 64 -11.89 8.63 2.28
C GLY A 64 -12.54 7.81 3.40
N MET A 65 -12.10 6.56 3.64
CA MET A 65 -12.66 5.69 4.70
C MET A 65 -12.24 6.11 6.12
N ALA A 66 -11.18 6.89 6.24
CA ALA A 66 -10.71 7.38 7.54
C ALA A 66 -10.41 8.89 7.49
N PRO A 67 -10.75 9.66 8.55
CA PRO A 67 -10.46 11.09 8.57
C PRO A 67 -8.94 11.35 8.64
N ASN A 68 -8.49 12.41 7.93
CA ASN A 68 -7.08 12.80 7.82
C ASN A 68 -6.16 11.72 7.20
N VAL A 69 -6.74 10.86 6.36
CA VAL A 69 -6.03 9.86 5.56
C VAL A 69 -6.38 10.09 4.09
N HIS A 70 -5.36 10.28 3.28
CA HIS A 70 -5.47 10.40 1.84
C HIS A 70 -4.62 9.32 1.19
N ILE A 71 -5.23 8.52 0.35
CA ILE A 71 -4.56 7.47 -0.40
C ILE A 71 -4.86 7.73 -1.87
N ILE A 72 -3.81 7.92 -2.65
CA ILE A 72 -3.92 8.16 -4.08
C ILE A 72 -2.87 7.32 -4.80
N ASN A 73 -3.09 7.07 -6.06
CA ASN A 73 -2.02 6.57 -6.91
C ASN A 73 -0.85 7.56 -6.91
N THR A 74 0.36 7.06 -6.84
CA THR A 74 1.54 7.90 -7.11
C THR A 74 1.41 8.49 -8.50
N PRO A 75 1.78 9.77 -8.73
CA PRO A 75 1.61 10.40 -10.03
C PRO A 75 2.09 9.52 -11.18
N SER A 76 1.20 9.33 -12.17
CA SER A 76 1.43 8.49 -13.36
C SER A 76 1.72 7.02 -13.05
N ASN A 77 1.16 6.45 -11.98
CA ASN A 77 1.32 5.04 -11.59
C ASN A 77 0.00 4.44 -11.11
N ASN A 78 -0.26 3.19 -11.44
CA ASN A 78 -1.41 2.40 -10.97
C ASN A 78 -1.02 1.30 -9.97
N THR A 79 0.27 1.08 -9.72
CA THR A 79 0.78 0.00 -8.84
C THR A 79 1.46 0.51 -7.58
N ALA A 80 1.70 1.82 -7.49
CA ALA A 80 2.32 2.47 -6.34
C ALA A 80 1.36 3.47 -5.68
N ALA A 81 1.18 3.37 -4.37
CA ALA A 81 0.36 4.29 -3.59
C ALA A 81 1.19 5.37 -2.90
N THR A 82 0.70 6.60 -2.97
CA THR A 82 1.10 7.69 -2.08
C THR A 82 0.09 7.79 -0.94
N ILE A 83 0.55 7.56 0.28
CA ILE A 83 -0.28 7.60 1.48
C ILE A 83 0.13 8.82 2.29
N ALA A 84 -0.85 9.69 2.55
CA ALA A 84 -0.71 10.82 3.45
C ALA A 84 -1.59 10.62 4.67
N MET A 85 -1.03 10.74 5.87
CA MET A 85 -1.76 10.58 7.12
C MET A 85 -1.32 11.66 8.10
N ARG A 86 -2.28 12.48 8.57
CA ARG A 86 -2.02 13.63 9.47
C ARG A 86 -0.91 14.55 8.97
N GLY A 87 -0.84 14.79 7.65
CA GLY A 87 0.18 15.62 7.02
C GLY A 87 1.53 14.93 6.75
N GLY A 88 1.76 13.73 7.28
CA GLY A 88 2.94 12.93 6.96
C GLY A 88 2.75 12.21 5.62
N THR A 89 3.62 12.49 4.64
CA THR A 89 3.59 11.83 3.32
C THR A 89 4.98 11.66 2.74
N THR A 90 5.11 10.74 1.79
CA THR A 90 6.27 10.61 0.91
C THR A 90 5.75 10.50 -0.52
N ILE A 91 5.95 11.54 -1.32
CA ILE A 91 5.40 11.64 -2.68
C ILE A 91 6.32 10.95 -3.70
N ASN A 92 7.64 11.04 -3.49
CA ASN A 92 8.61 10.50 -4.43
C ASN A 92 8.60 8.96 -4.40
N PRO A 93 8.34 8.29 -5.53
CA PRO A 93 8.31 6.83 -5.60
C PRO A 93 9.70 6.17 -5.69
N ALA A 94 10.80 6.93 -5.71
CA ALA A 94 12.12 6.32 -5.80
C ALA A 94 12.38 5.34 -4.65
N ILE A 95 12.96 4.20 -4.97
CA ILE A 95 13.13 3.07 -4.04
C ILE A 95 14.00 3.39 -2.83
N THR A 96 14.84 4.43 -2.93
CA THR A 96 15.70 4.91 -1.84
C THR A 96 14.97 5.78 -0.83
N TRP A 97 13.75 6.23 -1.14
CA TRP A 97 12.93 7.00 -0.21
C TRP A 97 12.15 6.07 0.72
N GLU A 98 12.07 6.46 1.99
CA GLU A 98 11.33 5.73 2.99
C GLU A 98 9.91 6.30 3.14
N PRO A 99 8.87 5.46 3.29
CA PRO A 99 7.51 5.93 3.52
C PRO A 99 7.37 6.56 4.93
N THR A 100 6.31 7.34 5.14
CA THR A 100 5.94 7.91 6.45
C THR A 100 4.79 7.14 7.10
N VAL A 101 4.10 6.30 6.33
CA VAL A 101 3.02 5.42 6.78
C VAL A 101 3.43 4.00 6.48
N GLY A 102 3.45 3.15 7.51
CA GLY A 102 3.77 1.74 7.39
C GLY A 102 2.58 0.94 6.83
N MET A 103 2.85 0.03 5.92
CA MET A 103 1.84 -0.90 5.40
C MET A 103 2.22 -2.33 5.75
N TYR A 104 1.24 -3.11 6.20
CA TYR A 104 1.45 -4.48 6.69
C TYR A 104 0.39 -5.41 6.11
N LEU A 105 0.80 -6.62 5.72
CA LEU A 105 -0.08 -7.71 5.35
C LEU A 105 0.15 -8.88 6.32
N ASP A 106 -0.87 -9.26 7.08
CA ASP A 106 -0.79 -10.34 8.08
C ASP A 106 0.38 -10.17 9.07
N GLY A 107 0.69 -8.91 9.43
CA GLY A 107 1.81 -8.53 10.29
C GLY A 107 3.16 -8.41 9.59
N VAL A 108 3.27 -8.73 8.30
CA VAL A 108 4.48 -8.57 7.49
C VAL A 108 4.57 -7.15 6.94
N TYR A 109 5.65 -6.44 7.24
CA TYR A 109 5.92 -5.10 6.71
C TYR A 109 6.21 -5.14 5.20
N LEU A 110 5.52 -4.30 4.42
CA LEU A 110 5.62 -4.29 2.95
C LEU A 110 6.77 -3.44 2.40
N GLY A 111 7.32 -2.56 3.20
CA GLY A 111 8.61 -1.88 2.98
C GLY A 111 8.57 -0.65 2.10
N LYS A 112 8.07 -0.74 0.88
CA LYS A 112 8.14 0.32 -0.14
C LYS A 112 6.78 0.59 -0.79
N GLY A 113 6.64 1.78 -1.39
CA GLY A 113 5.42 2.20 -2.08
C GLY A 113 5.21 1.50 -3.43
N GLN A 114 6.30 1.11 -4.11
CA GLN A 114 6.22 0.37 -5.37
C GLN A 114 5.63 -1.02 -5.14
N GLY A 115 4.65 -1.40 -5.96
CA GLY A 115 3.92 -2.64 -5.79
C GLY A 115 3.05 -2.68 -4.53
N SER A 116 2.72 -1.52 -3.95
CA SER A 116 1.83 -1.44 -2.78
C SER A 116 0.34 -1.49 -3.14
N ILE A 117 0.01 -1.17 -4.39
CA ILE A 117 -1.34 -1.35 -4.93
C ILE A 117 -1.38 -2.74 -5.57
N PHE A 118 -1.77 -3.72 -4.80
CA PHE A 118 -2.00 -5.09 -5.27
C PHE A 118 -3.39 -5.53 -4.82
N ASP A 119 -4.02 -6.37 -5.63
CA ASP A 119 -5.34 -6.89 -5.31
C ASP A 119 -5.22 -7.85 -4.14
N VAL A 120 -5.54 -7.34 -2.94
CA VAL A 120 -5.60 -8.16 -1.73
C VAL A 120 -6.97 -8.81 -1.69
N ALA A 121 -7.08 -9.94 -2.35
CA ALA A 121 -8.30 -10.72 -2.32
C ALA A 121 -8.44 -11.41 -0.96
N ASP A 122 -9.68 -11.46 -0.45
CA ASP A 122 -10.08 -12.21 0.74
C ASP A 122 -9.53 -11.64 2.06
N LEU A 123 -9.75 -10.33 2.28
CA LEU A 123 -9.49 -9.68 3.56
C LEU A 123 -10.61 -9.97 4.57
N GLU A 124 -10.22 -10.18 5.82
CA GLU A 124 -11.12 -10.18 6.97
C GLU A 124 -11.45 -8.75 7.40
N ARG A 125 -10.44 -7.88 7.43
CA ARG A 125 -10.57 -6.47 7.79
C ARG A 125 -9.35 -5.66 7.40
N VAL A 126 -9.53 -4.34 7.42
CA VAL A 126 -8.43 -3.37 7.33
C VAL A 126 -8.43 -2.49 8.57
N GLU A 127 -7.26 -2.33 9.20
CA GLU A 127 -7.08 -1.46 10.36
C GLU A 127 -6.21 -0.26 9.96
N ILE A 128 -6.74 0.96 10.09
CA ILE A 128 -6.03 2.21 9.79
C ILE A 128 -5.71 2.91 11.12
N LEU A 129 -4.45 2.84 11.54
CA LEU A 129 -3.94 3.41 12.78
C LEU A 129 -3.38 4.80 12.50
N ARG A 130 -4.02 5.83 13.02
CA ARG A 130 -3.69 7.23 12.73
C ARG A 130 -2.81 7.84 13.82
N GLY A 131 -1.69 8.41 13.39
CA GLY A 131 -0.67 9.01 14.25
C GLY A 131 0.47 8.05 14.57
N PRO A 132 1.52 8.51 15.28
CA PRO A 132 2.75 7.77 15.47
C PRO A 132 2.54 6.38 16.08
N GLN A 133 3.19 5.35 15.48
CA GLN A 133 3.16 3.95 15.90
C GLN A 133 4.58 3.38 16.07
N GLY A 134 5.56 4.23 16.42
CA GLY A 134 6.98 3.85 16.45
C GLY A 134 7.30 2.70 17.41
N THR A 135 6.59 2.57 18.53
CA THR A 135 6.87 1.55 19.54
C THR A 135 6.59 0.12 19.05
N LEU A 136 5.39 -0.18 18.61
CA LEU A 136 5.00 -1.55 18.23
C LEU A 136 5.25 -1.87 16.76
N TYR A 137 5.14 -0.88 15.89
CA TYR A 137 5.30 -1.05 14.44
C TYR A 137 6.69 -0.64 13.93
N GLY A 138 7.33 0.30 14.61
CA GLY A 138 8.71 0.68 14.35
C GLY A 138 8.87 1.74 13.27
N ARG A 139 9.90 1.57 12.44
CA ARG A 139 10.30 2.56 11.43
C ARG A 139 9.17 2.89 10.45
N ASN A 140 9.20 4.10 9.91
CA ASN A 140 8.32 4.54 8.84
C ASN A 140 6.83 4.57 9.21
N THR A 141 6.54 4.74 10.51
CA THR A 141 5.18 4.85 11.04
C THR A 141 4.95 6.18 11.76
N LEU A 142 5.60 7.26 11.29
CA LEU A 142 5.45 8.61 11.81
C LEU A 142 4.02 9.13 11.62
N GLY A 143 3.42 8.92 10.45
CA GLY A 143 2.04 9.27 10.15
C GLY A 143 1.04 8.26 10.70
N GLY A 144 1.42 6.98 10.73
CA GLY A 144 0.57 5.87 11.15
C GLY A 144 0.89 4.56 10.47
N ALA A 145 -0.06 3.62 10.54
CA ALA A 145 0.07 2.30 9.92
C ALA A 145 -1.26 1.85 9.30
N ILE A 146 -1.19 1.05 8.25
CA ILE A 146 -2.32 0.35 7.64
C ILE A 146 -2.03 -1.15 7.73
N ASN A 147 -2.90 -1.89 8.42
CA ASN A 147 -2.85 -3.34 8.53
C ASN A 147 -3.92 -3.96 7.65
N LEU A 148 -3.51 -4.80 6.72
CA LEU A 148 -4.36 -5.64 5.89
C LEU A 148 -4.36 -7.03 6.53
N ILE A 149 -5.52 -7.49 6.98
CA ILE A 149 -5.67 -8.79 7.64
C ILE A 149 -6.48 -9.71 6.75
N SER A 150 -5.86 -10.82 6.33
CA SER A 150 -6.49 -11.83 5.48
C SER A 150 -7.37 -12.77 6.27
N LYS A 151 -8.45 -13.24 5.67
CA LYS A 151 -9.27 -14.33 6.23
C LYS A 151 -8.44 -15.60 6.35
N LYS A 152 -8.42 -16.18 7.54
CA LYS A 152 -7.75 -17.48 7.76
C LYS A 152 -8.47 -18.60 7.00
N PRO A 153 -7.75 -19.65 6.58
CA PRO A 153 -8.39 -20.87 6.11
C PRO A 153 -9.30 -21.46 7.18
N SER A 154 -10.52 -21.84 6.81
CA SER A 154 -11.57 -22.30 7.75
C SER A 154 -12.34 -23.52 7.27
N GLY A 155 -12.11 -23.97 6.03
CA GLY A 155 -12.89 -25.03 5.42
C GLY A 155 -14.24 -24.57 4.88
N ALA A 156 -14.40 -23.28 4.58
CA ALA A 156 -15.66 -22.66 4.16
C ALA A 156 -16.19 -23.13 2.78
N GLY A 157 -15.39 -23.88 2.03
CA GLY A 157 -15.75 -24.41 0.72
C GLY A 157 -15.27 -23.54 -0.44
N THR A 158 -16.00 -23.58 -1.55
CA THR A 158 -15.63 -22.84 -2.77
C THR A 158 -16.61 -21.70 -3.00
N SER A 159 -16.07 -20.52 -3.31
CA SER A 159 -16.85 -19.37 -3.77
C SER A 159 -16.24 -18.77 -5.03
N ALA A 160 -17.10 -18.18 -5.87
CA ALA A 160 -16.69 -17.47 -7.07
C ALA A 160 -17.49 -16.17 -7.20
N LYS A 161 -16.80 -15.07 -7.50
CA LYS A 161 -17.38 -13.75 -7.77
C LYS A 161 -16.96 -13.30 -9.15
N VAL A 162 -17.90 -12.78 -9.94
CA VAL A 162 -17.62 -12.15 -11.23
C VAL A 162 -18.28 -10.77 -11.22
N THR A 163 -17.50 -9.76 -11.54
CA THR A 163 -17.96 -8.37 -11.66
C THR A 163 -17.72 -7.89 -13.09
N VAL A 164 -18.71 -7.24 -13.67
CA VAL A 164 -18.61 -6.58 -14.98
C VAL A 164 -19.06 -5.14 -14.84
N GLY A 165 -18.45 -4.23 -15.59
CA GLY A 165 -18.74 -2.82 -15.46
C GLY A 165 -18.33 -1.99 -16.67
N ASN A 166 -18.35 -0.68 -16.50
CA ASN A 166 -17.98 0.26 -17.54
C ASN A 166 -16.50 0.12 -17.95
N TYR A 167 -16.16 0.64 -19.12
CA TYR A 167 -14.83 0.55 -19.71
C TYR A 167 -14.34 -0.89 -19.90
N GLY A 168 -15.27 -1.82 -20.14
CA GLY A 168 -14.95 -3.23 -20.33
C GLY A 168 -14.40 -3.91 -19.06
N LEU A 169 -14.71 -3.39 -17.87
CA LEU A 169 -14.31 -3.99 -16.59
C LEU A 169 -14.79 -5.44 -16.54
N ARG A 170 -13.87 -6.33 -16.28
CA ARG A 170 -14.08 -7.74 -15.99
C ARG A 170 -13.21 -8.10 -14.80
N GLN A 171 -13.84 -8.48 -13.71
CA GLN A 171 -13.15 -8.95 -12.51
C GLN A 171 -13.68 -10.33 -12.16
N SER A 172 -12.80 -11.23 -11.81
CA SER A 172 -13.14 -12.56 -11.33
C SER A 172 -12.32 -12.90 -10.11
N GLN A 173 -12.96 -13.54 -9.14
CA GLN A 173 -12.34 -14.09 -7.95
C GLN A 173 -12.81 -15.51 -7.77
N LEU A 174 -11.89 -16.42 -7.45
CA LEU A 174 -12.16 -17.79 -7.07
C LEU A 174 -11.47 -18.06 -5.74
N ILE A 175 -12.21 -18.56 -4.77
CA ILE A 175 -11.71 -19.01 -3.48
C ILE A 175 -12.04 -20.49 -3.33
N ALA A 176 -11.06 -21.29 -2.92
CA ALA A 176 -11.22 -22.67 -2.52
C ALA A 176 -10.60 -22.87 -1.15
N ASP A 177 -11.42 -23.17 -0.15
CA ASP A 177 -11.06 -23.25 1.26
C ASP A 177 -11.55 -24.56 1.85
N TYR A 178 -10.62 -25.47 2.17
CA TYR A 178 -10.94 -26.82 2.59
C TYR A 178 -10.11 -27.28 3.79
N GLU A 179 -10.74 -28.06 4.65
CA GLU A 179 -10.04 -28.91 5.62
C GLU A 179 -9.51 -30.16 4.89
N ILE A 180 -8.19 -30.35 4.93
CA ILE A 180 -7.52 -31.47 4.24
C ILE A 180 -6.99 -32.53 5.19
N GLY A 181 -7.11 -32.31 6.49
CA GLY A 181 -6.69 -33.22 7.55
C GLY A 181 -7.09 -32.67 8.91
N LYS A 182 -6.95 -33.45 9.96
CA LYS A 182 -7.31 -33.03 11.31
C LYS A 182 -6.62 -31.69 11.67
N ASN A 183 -7.39 -30.64 11.82
CA ASN A 183 -6.93 -29.28 12.13
C ASN A 183 -5.98 -28.69 11.06
N ILE A 184 -6.00 -29.20 9.83
CA ILE A 184 -5.19 -28.69 8.72
C ILE A 184 -6.12 -28.16 7.63
N TYR A 185 -5.99 -26.87 7.36
CA TYR A 185 -6.82 -26.14 6.40
C TYR A 185 -5.96 -25.61 5.27
N THR A 186 -6.51 -25.51 4.09
CA THR A 186 -5.85 -24.93 2.93
C THR A 186 -6.79 -24.00 2.22
N LYS A 187 -6.28 -22.85 1.79
CA LYS A 187 -7.02 -21.87 1.01
C LYS A 187 -6.22 -21.44 -0.21
N VAL A 188 -6.89 -21.45 -1.35
CA VAL A 188 -6.41 -20.87 -2.60
C VAL A 188 -7.32 -19.70 -2.96
N VAL A 189 -6.74 -18.55 -3.23
CA VAL A 189 -7.43 -17.39 -3.76
C VAL A 189 -6.82 -17.02 -5.09
N MET A 190 -7.64 -16.88 -6.11
CA MET A 190 -7.25 -16.41 -7.44
C MET A 190 -8.13 -15.22 -7.80
N ASN A 191 -7.53 -14.17 -8.30
CA ASN A 191 -8.23 -13.00 -8.80
C ASN A 191 -7.64 -12.53 -10.13
N SER A 192 -8.48 -11.94 -10.95
CA SER A 192 -8.10 -11.26 -12.19
C SER A 192 -8.99 -10.04 -12.37
N LYS A 193 -8.39 -8.91 -12.74
CA LYS A 193 -9.09 -7.65 -13.00
C LYS A 193 -8.54 -7.05 -14.27
N VAL A 194 -9.40 -6.84 -15.26
CA VAL A 194 -9.08 -6.16 -16.52
C VAL A 194 -10.05 -5.03 -16.73
N ARG A 195 -9.54 -3.85 -17.07
CA ARG A 195 -10.32 -2.66 -17.39
C ARG A 195 -9.63 -1.86 -18.49
N GLY A 196 -10.38 -1.42 -19.48
CA GLY A 196 -9.92 -0.44 -20.50
C GLY A 196 -9.62 0.93 -19.89
N GLY A 197 -8.98 1.78 -20.68
CA GLY A 197 -8.55 3.10 -20.24
C GLY A 197 -9.65 4.14 -20.22
N TYR A 198 -9.41 5.21 -19.49
CA TYR A 198 -10.29 6.39 -19.45
C TYR A 198 -9.89 7.47 -20.44
N VAL A 199 -8.66 7.44 -20.96
CA VAL A 199 -8.09 8.46 -21.84
C VAL A 199 -7.56 7.79 -23.10
N ASN A 200 -7.97 8.30 -24.27
CA ASN A 200 -7.44 7.86 -25.56
C ASN A 200 -6.24 8.73 -25.94
N ASN A 201 -5.12 8.09 -26.27
CA ASN A 201 -3.96 8.81 -26.77
C ASN A 201 -4.02 8.90 -28.30
N ASN A 202 -4.21 10.08 -28.84
CA ASN A 202 -4.36 10.34 -30.27
C ASN A 202 -3.18 11.14 -30.82
N GLU A 203 -2.92 10.99 -32.12
CA GLU A 203 -1.96 11.82 -32.81
C GLU A 203 -2.36 13.29 -32.71
N SER A 204 -1.40 14.15 -32.38
CA SER A 204 -1.63 15.59 -32.37
C SER A 204 -1.64 16.15 -33.80
N PRO A 205 -2.65 16.92 -34.19
CA PRO A 205 -2.66 17.62 -35.47
C PRO A 205 -1.42 18.50 -35.68
N TYR A 206 -0.83 18.98 -34.58
CA TYR A 206 0.37 19.81 -34.62
C TYR A 206 1.63 18.98 -34.97
N GLN A 207 1.73 17.75 -34.50
CA GLN A 207 2.83 16.83 -34.85
C GLN A 207 2.80 16.50 -36.33
N ALA A 208 1.64 16.17 -36.85
CA ALA A 208 1.45 15.88 -38.27
C ALA A 208 1.84 17.09 -39.17
N ALA A 209 1.47 18.31 -38.78
CA ALA A 209 1.78 19.53 -39.53
C ALA A 209 3.26 19.93 -39.50
N GLN A 210 4.01 19.59 -38.44
CA GLN A 210 5.40 19.99 -38.27
C GLN A 210 6.41 18.93 -38.73
N GLY A 211 5.98 17.74 -39.18
CA GLY A 211 6.84 16.64 -39.52
C GLY A 211 7.68 16.14 -38.33
N VAL A 212 7.18 16.34 -37.10
CA VAL A 212 7.76 15.73 -35.90
C VAL A 212 7.50 14.23 -35.94
N VAL A 213 8.38 13.43 -35.36
CA VAL A 213 8.31 11.96 -35.33
C VAL A 213 6.88 11.50 -35.05
N PRO A 214 6.31 10.61 -35.88
CA PRO A 214 4.95 10.11 -35.66
C PRO A 214 4.78 9.62 -34.24
N ASN A 215 3.64 9.97 -33.63
CA ASN A 215 3.29 9.42 -32.32
C ASN A 215 3.09 7.90 -32.46
N THR A 216 4.07 7.11 -32.06
CA THR A 216 4.03 5.64 -32.13
C THR A 216 3.00 5.04 -31.17
N THR A 217 2.40 5.87 -30.33
CA THR A 217 1.40 5.48 -29.32
C THR A 217 -0.01 5.93 -29.65
N SER A 218 -0.23 6.54 -30.84
CA SER A 218 -1.56 6.93 -31.30
C SER A 218 -2.51 5.72 -31.34
N GLY A 219 -3.73 5.91 -30.85
CA GLY A 219 -4.76 4.87 -30.77
C GLY A 219 -4.63 3.95 -29.56
N THR A 220 -3.72 4.23 -28.60
CA THR A 220 -3.64 3.50 -27.33
C THR A 220 -4.50 4.13 -26.25
N GLU A 221 -5.01 3.31 -25.33
CA GLU A 221 -5.70 3.79 -24.14
C GLU A 221 -4.70 3.97 -23.01
N LEU A 222 -4.91 4.97 -22.16
CA LEU A 222 -4.16 5.23 -20.94
C LEU A 222 -5.04 4.98 -19.72
N ASP A 223 -4.43 4.73 -18.57
CA ASP A 223 -5.12 4.38 -17.33
C ASP A 223 -5.88 3.04 -17.45
N THR A 224 -5.21 2.03 -18.00
CA THR A 224 -5.72 0.66 -18.07
C THR A 224 -5.34 -0.13 -16.84
N ILE A 225 -6.05 -1.22 -16.57
CA ILE A 225 -5.72 -2.20 -15.53
C ILE A 225 -5.71 -3.59 -16.16
N ASP A 226 -4.64 -4.34 -15.96
CA ASP A 226 -4.55 -5.79 -16.14
C ASP A 226 -3.77 -6.34 -14.94
N SER A 227 -4.49 -6.98 -14.01
CA SER A 227 -3.96 -7.50 -12.76
C SER A 227 -4.39 -8.94 -12.55
N LYS A 228 -3.46 -9.77 -12.08
CA LYS A 228 -3.70 -11.16 -11.71
C LYS A 228 -3.06 -11.43 -10.36
N GLY A 229 -3.85 -11.96 -9.44
CA GLY A 229 -3.43 -12.30 -8.10
C GLY A 229 -3.61 -13.78 -7.79
N PHE A 230 -2.71 -14.29 -7.00
CA PHE A 230 -2.75 -15.65 -6.45
C PHE A 230 -2.28 -15.64 -5.01
N LYS A 231 -3.02 -16.30 -4.11
CA LYS A 231 -2.59 -16.56 -2.74
C LYS A 231 -2.90 -18.01 -2.39
N PHE A 232 -1.92 -18.68 -1.81
CA PHE A 232 -2.05 -20.03 -1.26
C PHE A 232 -1.66 -20.02 0.20
N THR A 233 -2.51 -20.58 1.04
CA THR A 233 -2.29 -20.63 2.48
C THR A 233 -2.56 -22.03 3.00
N VAL A 234 -1.66 -22.52 3.85
CA VAL A 234 -1.86 -23.73 4.65
C VAL A 234 -1.80 -23.34 6.12
N ALA A 235 -2.84 -23.70 6.86
CA ALA A 235 -2.94 -23.43 8.29
C ALA A 235 -3.09 -24.75 9.06
N TYR A 236 -2.40 -24.85 10.18
CA TYR A 236 -2.62 -25.84 11.22
C TYR A 236 -3.11 -25.15 12.49
N GLU A 237 -4.26 -25.57 13.00
CA GLU A 237 -4.90 -25.02 14.21
C GLU A 237 -5.05 -26.12 15.26
N GLY A 238 -4.01 -26.28 16.09
CA GLY A 238 -4.00 -27.22 17.24
C GLY A 238 -4.36 -26.53 18.54
N ASP A 239 -4.58 -27.31 19.60
CA ASP A 239 -5.07 -26.82 20.92
C ASP A 239 -4.25 -25.65 21.51
N LYS A 240 -2.93 -25.64 21.32
CA LYS A 240 -2.01 -24.62 21.85
C LYS A 240 -1.07 -24.04 20.81
N THR A 241 -1.15 -24.49 19.58
CA THR A 241 -0.18 -24.11 18.56
C THR A 241 -0.91 -23.92 17.25
N SER A 242 -0.74 -22.75 16.65
CA SER A 242 -1.14 -22.49 15.26
C SER A 242 0.08 -22.24 14.39
N VAL A 243 -0.02 -22.69 13.14
CA VAL A 243 1.00 -22.49 12.11
C VAL A 243 0.30 -22.05 10.85
N ASN A 244 0.77 -20.96 10.25
CA ASN A 244 0.24 -20.44 8.99
C ASN A 244 1.40 -20.22 8.02
N LEU A 245 1.39 -20.92 6.88
CA LEU A 245 2.30 -20.73 5.76
C LEU A 245 1.51 -20.12 4.60
N SER A 246 1.94 -18.95 4.12
CA SER A 246 1.30 -18.26 3.00
C SER A 246 2.29 -17.95 1.89
N LEU A 247 1.85 -18.15 0.67
CA LEU A 247 2.52 -17.76 -0.58
C LEU A 247 1.60 -16.84 -1.35
N ASP A 248 2.07 -15.70 -1.78
CA ASP A 248 1.31 -14.76 -2.59
C ASP A 248 2.10 -14.27 -3.81
N LYS A 249 1.39 -14.01 -4.89
CA LYS A 249 1.92 -13.37 -6.09
C LYS A 249 0.86 -12.47 -6.71
N THR A 250 1.27 -11.27 -7.10
CA THR A 250 0.47 -10.37 -7.95
C THR A 250 1.30 -9.96 -9.15
N ASP A 251 0.70 -10.03 -10.33
CA ASP A 251 1.29 -9.68 -11.62
C ASP A 251 0.40 -8.62 -12.28
N GLN A 252 0.97 -7.49 -12.65
CA GLN A 252 0.25 -6.34 -13.21
C GLN A 252 0.95 -5.85 -14.47
N ASP A 253 0.18 -5.59 -15.53
CA ASP A 253 0.63 -4.99 -16.80
C ASP A 253 -0.35 -3.87 -17.20
N ASN A 254 -0.07 -2.67 -16.74
CA ASN A 254 -0.95 -1.52 -16.85
C ASN A 254 -0.43 -0.49 -17.86
N LYS A 255 -1.32 0.36 -18.34
CA LYS A 255 -0.93 1.66 -18.88
C LYS A 255 -1.16 2.70 -17.79
N PRO A 256 -0.15 3.52 -17.46
CA PRO A 256 -0.26 4.50 -16.39
C PRO A 256 -1.32 5.57 -16.70
N PRO A 257 -1.82 6.26 -15.64
CA PRO A 257 -2.69 7.40 -15.79
C PRO A 257 -2.04 8.53 -16.58
N PHE A 258 -2.83 9.26 -17.37
CA PHE A 258 -2.38 10.44 -18.06
C PHE A 258 -2.05 11.58 -17.07
N ALA A 259 -0.79 12.00 -17.03
CA ALA A 259 -0.34 13.19 -16.33
C ALA A 259 -0.62 14.42 -17.19
N GLN A 260 -1.77 15.05 -17.00
CA GLN A 260 -2.20 16.21 -17.76
C GLN A 260 -1.49 17.48 -17.31
N LEU A 261 -0.94 18.24 -18.27
CA LEU A 261 -0.38 19.54 -18.00
C LEU A 261 -1.51 20.57 -17.80
N THR A 262 -1.58 21.21 -16.64
CA THR A 262 -2.62 22.18 -16.32
C THR A 262 -2.20 23.62 -16.54
N ASN A 263 -0.89 23.92 -16.48
CA ASN A 263 -0.34 25.26 -16.69
C ASN A 263 1.15 25.18 -17.05
N THR A 264 1.67 26.24 -17.61
CA THR A 264 3.11 26.45 -17.89
C THR A 264 3.61 27.74 -17.26
N ILE A 265 4.91 27.87 -17.10
CA ILE A 265 5.51 29.17 -16.76
C ILE A 265 5.29 30.17 -17.90
N PRO A 266 5.08 31.45 -17.61
CA PRO A 266 4.96 32.49 -18.63
C PRO A 266 6.18 32.47 -19.58
N ASN A 267 5.91 32.51 -20.89
CA ASN A 267 6.93 32.49 -21.95
C ASN A 267 7.79 31.21 -21.98
N TRP A 268 7.22 30.06 -21.63
CA TRP A 268 7.89 28.75 -21.72
C TRP A 268 8.59 28.57 -23.10
N SER A 269 7.87 28.79 -24.19
CA SER A 269 8.39 28.69 -25.55
C SER A 269 9.58 29.60 -25.81
N THR A 270 9.67 30.76 -25.18
CA THR A 270 10.79 31.70 -25.29
C THR A 270 11.92 31.35 -24.34
N ALA A 271 11.63 30.93 -23.12
CA ALA A 271 12.64 30.62 -22.10
C ALA A 271 13.45 29.37 -22.41
N PHE A 272 12.81 28.32 -22.96
CA PHE A 272 13.44 27.07 -23.33
C PHE A 272 13.79 26.96 -24.82
N GLY A 273 13.13 27.72 -25.69
CA GLY A 273 13.41 27.73 -27.13
C GLY A 273 14.87 28.14 -27.45
N VAL A 274 15.43 29.07 -26.72
CA VAL A 274 16.83 29.50 -26.94
C VAL A 274 17.84 28.47 -26.41
N GLY A 275 17.54 27.80 -25.30
CA GLY A 275 18.40 26.74 -24.72
C GLY A 275 18.31 25.41 -25.48
N ALA A 276 17.12 25.03 -25.92
CA ALA A 276 16.90 23.82 -26.68
C ALA A 276 17.43 23.91 -28.13
N SER A 277 17.37 25.07 -28.76
CA SER A 277 17.87 25.28 -30.13
C SER A 277 19.38 25.10 -30.27
N ALA A 278 20.13 25.47 -29.24
CA ALA A 278 21.58 25.29 -29.23
C ALA A 278 21.98 23.80 -29.12
N ARG A 279 21.11 22.94 -28.61
CA ARG A 279 21.36 21.51 -28.39
C ARG A 279 20.75 20.57 -29.43
N THR A 280 19.70 21.02 -30.11
CA THR A 280 18.96 20.19 -31.10
C THR A 280 19.28 20.55 -32.57
N GLY A 281 20.17 21.49 -32.80
CA GLY A 281 20.66 21.82 -34.17
C GLY A 281 19.64 22.52 -35.07
N GLY A 282 18.54 23.06 -34.53
CA GLY A 282 17.54 23.80 -35.29
C GLY A 282 16.24 24.02 -34.53
N LEU A 283 15.85 25.26 -34.45
CA LEU A 283 14.65 25.73 -33.77
C LEU A 283 13.37 25.11 -34.32
N LYS A 284 12.75 24.22 -33.58
CA LYS A 284 11.29 24.12 -33.57
C LYS A 284 10.83 24.63 -32.20
N LEU A 285 10.11 25.75 -32.18
CA LEU A 285 9.38 26.20 -30.99
C LEU A 285 8.31 25.15 -30.69
N TRP A 286 8.38 24.56 -29.52
CA TRP A 286 7.36 23.62 -29.05
C TRP A 286 6.34 24.39 -28.20
N PRO A 287 5.19 24.78 -28.77
CA PRO A 287 4.17 25.55 -28.03
C PRO A 287 3.40 24.65 -27.09
N ILE A 288 4.03 24.19 -26.04
CA ILE A 288 3.43 23.31 -25.05
C ILE A 288 2.21 23.99 -24.36
N GLU A 289 2.16 25.32 -24.38
CA GLU A 289 1.04 26.10 -23.85
C GLU A 289 -0.29 25.78 -24.52
N LEU A 290 -0.27 25.30 -25.77
CA LEU A 290 -1.46 24.87 -26.49
C LEU A 290 -2.06 23.56 -25.96
N PHE A 291 -1.31 22.83 -25.15
CA PHE A 291 -1.69 21.53 -24.61
C PHE A 291 -1.98 21.57 -23.10
N THR A 292 -2.02 22.79 -22.52
CA THR A 292 -2.47 22.98 -21.13
C THR A 292 -3.97 23.02 -21.05
N ASN A 293 -4.54 22.33 -20.04
CA ASN A 293 -5.96 22.41 -19.74
C ASN A 293 -6.21 22.17 -18.26
N THR A 294 -7.03 22.99 -17.62
CA THR A 294 -7.43 22.83 -16.22
C THR A 294 -8.56 21.83 -16.04
N GLU A 295 -9.32 21.54 -17.09
CA GLU A 295 -10.36 20.54 -17.09
C GLU A 295 -9.79 19.18 -17.51
N ARG A 296 -10.22 18.08 -16.84
CA ARG A 296 -9.77 16.73 -17.18
C ARG A 296 -10.14 16.38 -18.61
N GLN A 297 -9.15 15.97 -19.38
CA GLN A 297 -9.32 15.62 -20.79
C GLN A 297 -9.48 14.10 -20.95
N ALA A 298 -10.39 13.71 -21.86
CA ALA A 298 -10.55 12.31 -22.28
C ALA A 298 -9.61 11.92 -23.44
N VAL A 299 -8.85 12.88 -23.97
CA VAL A 299 -7.88 12.69 -25.05
C VAL A 299 -6.54 13.23 -24.62
N SER A 300 -5.52 12.44 -24.82
CA SER A 300 -4.11 12.76 -24.62
C SER A 300 -3.40 12.85 -25.97
N HIS A 301 -2.26 13.53 -25.99
CA HIS A 301 -1.38 13.61 -27.16
C HIS A 301 0.08 13.31 -26.80
N ILE A 302 0.32 12.54 -25.71
CA ILE A 302 1.69 12.19 -25.31
C ILE A 302 2.40 11.43 -26.41
N ASN A 303 3.69 11.72 -26.58
CA ASN A 303 4.52 11.09 -27.61
C ASN A 303 5.29 9.87 -27.11
N THR A 304 5.43 9.69 -25.81
CA THR A 304 6.19 8.60 -25.19
C THR A 304 5.33 7.36 -24.98
N PRO A 305 5.76 6.16 -25.45
CA PRO A 305 5.10 4.91 -25.13
C PRO A 305 5.19 4.64 -23.63
N THR A 306 4.08 4.83 -22.92
CA THR A 306 4.02 4.62 -21.47
C THR A 306 3.63 3.18 -21.15
N TYR A 307 4.22 2.63 -20.10
CA TYR A 307 3.88 1.32 -19.53
C TYR A 307 4.19 1.28 -18.04
N GLU A 308 3.57 0.34 -17.36
CA GLU A 308 3.84 0.04 -15.97
C GLU A 308 3.58 -1.43 -15.71
N THR A 309 4.62 -2.16 -15.31
CA THR A 309 4.52 -3.55 -14.90
C THR A 309 4.98 -3.72 -13.46
N SER A 310 4.33 -4.60 -12.72
CA SER A 310 4.69 -4.90 -11.35
C SER A 310 4.49 -6.37 -11.06
N VAL A 311 5.52 -7.03 -10.54
CA VAL A 311 5.44 -8.40 -10.02
C VAL A 311 5.82 -8.36 -8.55
N VAL A 312 4.85 -8.66 -7.68
CA VAL A 312 5.05 -8.74 -6.22
C VAL A 312 4.88 -10.18 -5.79
N GLU A 313 5.87 -10.70 -5.08
CA GLU A 313 5.87 -12.07 -4.56
C GLU A 313 6.14 -12.06 -3.06
N GLY A 314 5.40 -12.87 -2.31
CA GLY A 314 5.53 -13.01 -0.87
C GLY A 314 5.54 -14.46 -0.42
N THR A 315 6.31 -14.72 0.62
CA THR A 315 6.26 -15.94 1.42
C THR A 315 6.30 -15.52 2.87
N SER A 316 5.38 -16.04 3.68
CA SER A 316 5.38 -15.80 5.13
C SER A 316 5.07 -17.09 5.89
N LEU A 317 5.69 -17.21 7.06
CA LEU A 317 5.43 -18.27 8.02
C LEU A 317 5.17 -17.63 9.38
N THR A 318 3.98 -17.86 9.91
CA THR A 318 3.61 -17.46 11.27
C THR A 318 3.43 -18.70 12.13
N ILE A 319 4.06 -18.72 13.27
CA ILE A 319 3.89 -19.75 14.30
C ILE A 319 3.48 -19.04 15.58
N ALA A 320 2.37 -19.45 16.17
CA ALA A 320 1.96 -18.98 17.49
C ALA A 320 1.73 -20.16 18.42
N ARG A 321 2.17 -20.02 19.68
CA ARG A 321 2.04 -21.05 20.69
C ARG A 321 1.67 -20.45 22.04
N GLU A 322 0.64 -21.00 22.65
CA GLU A 322 0.30 -20.70 24.03
C GLU A 322 1.31 -21.32 24.99
N VAL A 323 1.88 -20.49 25.83
CA VAL A 323 2.80 -20.86 26.91
C VAL A 323 2.27 -20.31 28.24
N SER A 324 2.87 -20.68 29.36
CA SER A 324 2.42 -20.23 30.69
C SER A 324 2.42 -18.70 30.87
N LEU A 325 3.21 -17.98 30.09
CA LEU A 325 3.33 -16.53 30.11
C LEU A 325 2.49 -15.82 29.04
N GLY A 326 1.61 -16.51 28.31
CA GLY A 326 0.82 -15.94 27.23
C GLY A 326 1.09 -16.58 25.88
N THR A 327 1.04 -15.84 24.80
CA THR A 327 1.25 -16.33 23.43
C THR A 327 2.61 -15.91 22.89
N LEU A 328 3.47 -16.91 22.63
CA LEU A 328 4.71 -16.72 21.90
C LEU A 328 4.42 -16.82 20.40
N LYS A 329 4.70 -15.75 19.64
CA LYS A 329 4.45 -15.66 18.19
C LYS A 329 5.74 -15.34 17.45
N ALA A 330 6.01 -16.07 16.37
CA ALA A 330 7.09 -15.78 15.44
C ALA A 330 6.53 -15.59 14.03
N ILE A 331 6.95 -14.51 13.34
CA ILE A 331 6.59 -14.21 11.96
C ILE A 331 7.88 -14.08 11.16
N TRP A 332 8.08 -14.97 10.21
CA TRP A 332 9.15 -14.86 9.23
C TRP A 332 8.56 -14.53 7.86
N SER A 333 9.24 -13.69 7.09
CA SER A 333 8.82 -13.43 5.72
C SER A 333 9.97 -13.15 4.76
N LYS A 334 9.69 -13.36 3.47
CA LYS A 334 10.49 -12.92 2.34
C LYS A 334 9.56 -12.34 1.29
N ARG A 335 9.82 -11.11 0.86
CA ARG A 335 9.07 -10.44 -0.20
C ARG A 335 10.01 -9.95 -1.29
N LYS A 336 9.51 -9.91 -2.53
CA LYS A 336 10.19 -9.34 -3.69
C LYS A 336 9.22 -8.49 -4.49
N THR A 337 9.73 -7.41 -5.07
CA THR A 337 9.00 -6.56 -6.02
C THR A 337 9.93 -6.29 -7.19
N ASN A 338 9.48 -6.64 -8.39
CA ASN A 338 10.05 -6.18 -9.64
C ASN A 338 9.06 -5.18 -10.22
N TRP A 339 9.53 -3.99 -10.51
CA TRP A 339 8.67 -2.91 -10.94
C TRP A 339 9.35 -2.10 -12.04
N ASP A 340 8.69 -2.01 -13.17
CA ASP A 340 9.20 -1.30 -14.34
C ASP A 340 8.14 -0.32 -14.83
N ASP A 341 8.55 0.89 -15.14
CA ASP A 341 7.66 1.89 -15.73
C ASP A 341 8.39 2.78 -16.75
N ARG A 342 7.61 3.36 -17.64
CA ARG A 342 8.02 4.45 -18.51
C ARG A 342 6.93 5.51 -18.54
N LEU A 343 7.32 6.75 -18.27
CA LEU A 343 6.44 7.88 -18.12
C LEU A 343 6.84 9.01 -19.07
N ASP A 344 5.81 9.65 -19.61
CA ASP A 344 5.91 10.97 -20.22
C ASP A 344 5.80 12.01 -19.11
N LEU A 345 6.84 12.83 -18.93
CA LEU A 345 6.91 13.80 -17.83
C LEU A 345 6.39 15.19 -18.22
N ASP A 346 6.21 15.46 -19.51
CA ASP A 346 5.74 16.76 -19.99
C ASP A 346 4.25 16.76 -20.34
N GLY A 347 3.61 15.60 -20.46
CA GLY A 347 2.18 15.46 -20.71
C GLY A 347 1.73 15.97 -22.08
N GLY A 348 2.65 16.12 -23.03
CA GLY A 348 2.41 16.74 -24.33
C GLY A 348 2.91 15.94 -25.52
N PRO A 349 2.70 16.46 -26.74
CA PRO A 349 3.11 15.78 -27.97
C PRO A 349 4.58 15.99 -28.35
N PHE A 350 5.34 16.65 -27.50
CA PHE A 350 6.74 17.00 -27.78
C PHE A 350 7.68 16.14 -26.93
N PRO A 351 8.80 15.66 -27.46
CA PRO A 351 9.74 14.85 -26.72
C PRO A 351 10.61 15.71 -25.79
N ILE A 352 9.98 16.37 -24.80
CA ILE A 352 10.66 17.28 -23.87
C ILE A 352 11.33 16.46 -22.77
N ALA A 353 10.58 15.58 -22.10
CA ALA A 353 11.10 14.82 -21.00
C ALA A 353 10.38 13.47 -20.82
N ASP A 354 11.12 12.39 -20.79
CA ASP A 354 10.63 11.08 -20.42
C ASP A 354 11.59 10.39 -19.43
N THR A 355 11.05 9.48 -18.63
CA THR A 355 11.79 8.67 -17.68
C THR A 355 11.37 7.22 -17.78
N GLU A 356 12.32 6.33 -17.57
CA GLU A 356 12.11 4.90 -17.48
C GLU A 356 12.78 4.38 -16.20
N ARG A 357 12.14 3.47 -15.48
CA ARG A 357 12.69 2.89 -14.26
C ARG A 357 12.55 1.38 -14.31
N HIS A 358 13.62 0.70 -13.97
CA HIS A 358 13.67 -0.74 -13.77
C HIS A 358 14.12 -0.99 -12.35
N THR A 359 13.18 -1.39 -11.50
CA THR A 359 13.39 -1.47 -10.05
C THR A 359 13.23 -2.90 -9.55
N ASN A 360 14.20 -3.34 -8.77
CA ASN A 360 14.16 -4.60 -8.04
C ASN A 360 14.27 -4.29 -6.54
N TYR A 361 13.39 -4.87 -5.77
CA TYR A 361 13.41 -4.78 -4.31
C TYR A 361 13.23 -6.16 -3.69
N SER A 362 13.96 -6.46 -2.63
CA SER A 362 13.74 -7.65 -1.83
C SER A 362 13.90 -7.35 -0.35
N ALA A 363 13.08 -7.98 0.48
CA ALA A 363 13.16 -7.87 1.93
C ALA A 363 12.94 -9.22 2.60
N LYS A 364 13.64 -9.43 3.72
CA LYS A 364 13.44 -10.54 4.65
C LYS A 364 13.20 -9.99 6.03
N THR A 365 12.17 -10.47 6.72
CA THR A 365 11.85 -10.05 8.09
C THR A 365 11.73 -11.24 9.03
N LEU A 366 12.01 -10.99 10.29
CA LEU A 366 11.73 -11.89 11.40
C LEU A 366 11.24 -11.04 12.57
N GLU A 367 10.06 -11.34 13.07
CA GLU A 367 9.53 -10.79 14.32
C GLU A 367 9.26 -11.95 15.29
N ILE A 368 9.71 -11.83 16.52
CA ILE A 368 9.39 -12.74 17.62
C ILE A 368 8.80 -11.91 18.72
N GLN A 369 7.62 -12.27 19.21
CA GLN A 369 6.94 -11.54 20.27
C GLN A 369 6.30 -12.49 21.29
N LEU A 370 6.28 -12.06 22.53
CA LEU A 370 5.51 -12.66 23.61
C LEU A 370 4.47 -11.65 24.07
N ALA A 371 3.19 -12.00 23.95
CA ALA A 371 2.08 -11.23 24.45
C ALA A 371 1.38 -12.00 25.57
N GLY A 372 1.13 -11.34 26.68
CA GLY A 372 0.51 -11.98 27.83
C GLY A 372 -0.34 -11.01 28.65
N SER A 373 -1.17 -11.58 29.52
CA SER A 373 -2.02 -10.83 30.45
C SER A 373 -2.08 -11.50 31.80
N SER A 374 -2.34 -10.70 32.81
CA SER A 374 -2.72 -11.12 34.17
C SER A 374 -3.84 -10.22 34.66
N ASP A 375 -4.34 -10.40 35.87
CA ASP A 375 -5.46 -9.62 36.43
C ASP A 375 -5.30 -8.09 36.31
N LYS A 376 -4.06 -7.59 36.35
CA LYS A 376 -3.77 -6.15 36.34
C LYS A 376 -2.77 -5.71 35.28
N MET A 377 -2.23 -6.62 34.51
CA MET A 377 -1.19 -6.30 33.56
C MET A 377 -1.42 -6.98 32.23
N GLU A 378 -1.17 -6.23 31.16
CA GLU A 378 -1.07 -6.74 29.80
C GLU A 378 0.25 -6.29 29.21
N TYR A 379 0.94 -7.18 28.54
CA TYR A 379 2.25 -6.86 28.01
C TYR A 379 2.52 -7.50 26.65
N VAL A 380 3.34 -6.81 25.88
CA VAL A 380 3.94 -7.30 24.65
C VAL A 380 5.43 -7.00 24.70
N ILE A 381 6.27 -7.99 24.47
CA ILE A 381 7.72 -7.85 24.34
C ILE A 381 8.13 -8.51 23.04
N GLY A 382 9.00 -7.88 22.25
CA GLY A 382 9.41 -8.45 20.98
C GLY A 382 10.79 -8.04 20.49
N TYR A 383 11.25 -8.84 19.54
CA TYR A 383 12.45 -8.62 18.75
C TYR A 383 12.07 -8.58 17.27
N TYR A 384 12.62 -7.63 16.54
CA TYR A 384 12.42 -7.49 15.09
C TYR A 384 13.77 -7.42 14.38
N LYS A 385 13.84 -8.09 13.23
CA LYS A 385 14.96 -8.00 12.30
C LYS A 385 14.44 -7.87 10.88
N MET A 386 15.06 -7.00 10.08
CA MET A 386 14.80 -6.85 8.65
C MET A 386 16.11 -6.68 7.91
N GLN A 387 16.19 -7.29 6.74
CA GLN A 387 17.24 -7.08 5.75
C GLN A 387 16.56 -6.76 4.43
N ASP A 388 16.96 -5.69 3.77
CA ASP A 388 16.43 -5.29 2.48
C ASP A 388 17.52 -4.83 1.51
N ASP A 389 17.26 -5.09 0.22
CA ASP A 389 18.09 -4.70 -0.91
C ASP A 389 17.22 -4.10 -2.00
N ALA A 390 17.67 -3.00 -2.58
CA ALA A 390 16.98 -2.27 -3.63
C ALA A 390 17.96 -1.82 -4.72
N PHE A 391 17.53 -1.88 -5.97
CA PHE A 391 18.27 -1.35 -7.12
C PHE A 391 17.27 -0.74 -8.10
N THR A 392 17.62 0.39 -8.70
CA THR A 392 16.90 1.00 -9.82
C THR A 392 17.89 1.47 -10.88
N ALA A 393 17.66 1.05 -12.12
CA ALA A 393 18.18 1.71 -13.31
C ALA A 393 17.13 2.72 -13.80
N ASN A 394 17.53 4.00 -13.94
CA ASN A 394 16.64 5.08 -14.31
C ASN A 394 17.21 5.91 -15.46
N PRO A 395 17.12 5.43 -16.72
CA PRO A 395 17.39 6.26 -17.86
C PRO A 395 16.33 7.36 -18.00
N GLN A 396 16.80 8.58 -18.24
CA GLN A 396 15.97 9.76 -18.50
C GLN A 396 16.40 10.38 -19.81
N SER A 397 15.43 10.76 -20.64
CA SER A 397 15.66 11.39 -21.93
C SER A 397 15.04 12.78 -21.96
N PHE A 398 15.80 13.73 -22.47
CA PHE A 398 15.34 15.10 -22.61
C PHE A 398 15.60 15.60 -24.04
N PHE A 399 14.67 16.43 -24.52
CA PHE A 399 14.75 17.12 -25.81
C PHE A 399 14.97 16.17 -27.00
N GLY A 400 14.16 15.12 -27.09
CA GLY A 400 14.20 14.16 -28.19
C GLY A 400 15.48 13.31 -28.23
N GLY A 401 16.08 13.03 -27.07
CA GLY A 401 17.32 12.30 -26.95
C GLY A 401 18.57 13.18 -27.07
N GLY A 402 18.42 14.50 -27.17
CA GLY A 402 19.54 15.46 -27.16
C GLY A 402 20.34 15.42 -25.84
N GLN A 403 19.70 14.99 -24.77
CA GLN A 403 20.31 14.67 -23.49
C GLN A 403 19.74 13.37 -22.96
N VAL A 404 20.61 12.40 -22.69
CA VAL A 404 20.23 11.12 -22.05
C VAL A 404 21.07 10.97 -20.80
N PHE A 405 20.41 10.90 -19.65
CA PHE A 405 21.04 10.58 -18.38
C PHE A 405 20.73 9.13 -18.02
N LYS A 406 21.75 8.32 -17.85
CA LYS A 406 21.61 6.95 -17.34
C LYS A 406 21.98 6.98 -15.86
N GLN A 407 20.97 7.03 -15.02
CA GLN A 407 21.15 7.03 -13.58
C GLN A 407 20.87 5.64 -13.03
N ASN A 408 21.76 5.14 -12.18
CA ASN A 408 21.55 3.94 -11.39
C ASN A 408 21.64 4.30 -9.91
N TYR A 409 20.78 3.73 -9.09
CA TYR A 409 20.89 3.88 -7.65
C TYR A 409 20.44 2.62 -6.92
N ALA A 410 21.07 2.38 -5.79
CA ALA A 410 20.83 1.21 -4.97
C ALA A 410 20.83 1.57 -3.48
N GLY A 411 20.21 0.74 -2.69
CA GLY A 411 20.25 0.81 -1.24
C GLY A 411 20.12 -0.56 -0.63
N SER A 412 20.83 -0.77 0.48
CA SER A 412 20.64 -1.94 1.32
C SER A 412 20.51 -1.54 2.79
N GLY A 413 19.83 -2.37 3.59
CA GLY A 413 19.61 -2.13 4.99
C GLY A 413 19.62 -3.41 5.84
N ASP A 414 20.21 -3.32 7.04
CA ASP A 414 20.04 -4.30 8.15
C ASP A 414 19.45 -3.52 9.33
N SER A 415 18.22 -3.86 9.74
CA SER A 415 17.52 -3.22 10.84
C SER A 415 17.23 -4.24 11.93
N LYS A 416 17.51 -3.88 13.18
CA LYS A 416 17.22 -4.68 14.38
C LYS A 416 16.56 -3.80 15.41
N ALA A 417 15.57 -4.36 16.12
CA ALA A 417 14.92 -3.67 17.21
C ALA A 417 14.50 -4.60 18.34
N ILE A 418 14.50 -4.06 19.53
CA ILE A 418 13.85 -4.65 20.70
C ILE A 418 12.76 -3.67 21.14
N PHE A 419 11.58 -4.17 21.43
CA PHE A 419 10.45 -3.37 21.86
C PHE A 419 9.67 -4.04 22.98
N GLY A 420 8.97 -3.24 23.77
CA GLY A 420 8.04 -3.72 24.78
C GLY A 420 7.00 -2.65 25.09
N GLN A 421 5.84 -3.11 25.48
CA GLN A 421 4.73 -2.30 25.96
C GLN A 421 4.07 -3.01 27.13
N LEU A 422 3.79 -2.27 28.18
CA LEU A 422 3.09 -2.72 29.38
C LEU A 422 1.90 -1.80 29.62
N THR A 423 0.73 -2.38 29.79
CA THR A 423 -0.47 -1.73 30.31
C THR A 423 -0.70 -2.23 31.72
N TYR A 424 -0.87 -1.32 32.66
CA TYR A 424 -1.18 -1.62 34.06
C TYR A 424 -2.52 -1.01 34.46
N SER A 425 -3.42 -1.85 34.94
CA SER A 425 -4.75 -1.44 35.45
C SER A 425 -4.65 -1.00 36.90
N PHE A 426 -4.67 0.33 37.12
CA PHE A 426 -4.68 0.91 38.46
C PHE A 426 -6.01 0.67 39.17
N SER A 427 -7.09 0.65 38.42
CA SER A 427 -8.45 0.34 38.90
C SER A 427 -9.19 -0.38 37.78
N GLU A 428 -10.42 -0.81 38.06
CA GLU A 428 -11.32 -1.42 37.06
C GLU A 428 -11.65 -0.48 35.87
N THR A 429 -11.38 0.80 36.01
CA THR A 429 -11.71 1.82 34.99
C THR A 429 -10.54 2.66 34.53
N THR A 430 -9.30 2.42 35.01
CA THR A 430 -8.17 3.30 34.70
C THR A 430 -6.92 2.50 34.42
N ASP A 431 -6.40 2.68 33.20
CA ASP A 431 -5.18 2.03 32.72
C ASP A 431 -4.08 3.02 32.38
N VAL A 432 -2.84 2.62 32.63
CA VAL A 432 -1.64 3.31 32.15
C VAL A 432 -0.84 2.37 31.29
N THR A 433 -0.55 2.82 30.07
CA THR A 433 0.31 2.08 29.14
C THR A 433 1.61 2.82 28.94
N ILE A 434 2.71 2.09 29.05
CA ILE A 434 4.07 2.57 28.74
C ILE A 434 4.69 1.62 27.74
N GLY A 435 5.26 2.17 26.67
CA GLY A 435 5.97 1.39 25.68
C GLY A 435 7.28 2.03 25.28
N VAL A 436 8.25 1.21 24.90
CA VAL A 436 9.56 1.66 24.41
C VAL A 436 10.06 0.72 23.32
N ARG A 437 10.72 1.27 22.32
CA ARG A 437 11.43 0.54 21.27
C ARG A 437 12.80 1.16 21.04
N LYS A 438 13.83 0.34 20.98
CA LYS A 438 15.14 0.72 20.50
C LYS A 438 15.41 0.06 19.15
N THR A 439 15.68 0.88 18.15
CA THR A 439 15.96 0.44 16.77
C THR A 439 17.37 0.85 16.38
N ARG A 440 18.09 -0.03 15.70
CA ARG A 440 19.36 0.26 15.03
C ARG A 440 19.25 -0.19 13.59
N GLU A 441 19.69 0.68 12.68
CA GLU A 441 19.72 0.44 11.24
C GLU A 441 21.11 0.75 10.69
N ASP A 442 21.71 -0.21 10.02
CA ASP A 442 22.93 -0.03 9.25
C ASP A 442 22.52 -0.01 7.77
N LYS A 443 22.85 1.06 7.03
CA LYS A 443 22.44 1.26 5.63
C LYS A 443 23.61 1.59 4.74
N GLU A 444 23.55 1.09 3.51
CA GLU A 444 24.44 1.44 2.44
C GLU A 444 23.64 2.03 1.28
N GLY A 445 24.17 3.06 0.64
CA GLY A 445 23.61 3.69 -0.55
C GLY A 445 24.65 3.77 -1.65
N PHE A 446 24.19 3.62 -2.88
CA PHE A 446 24.99 3.78 -4.08
C PHE A 446 24.21 4.60 -5.10
N LYS A 447 24.89 5.46 -5.85
CA LYS A 447 24.35 6.13 -7.02
C LYS A 447 25.42 6.28 -8.09
N GLU A 448 24.98 6.32 -9.32
CA GLU A 448 25.82 6.49 -10.48
C GLU A 448 25.06 7.25 -11.57
N TYR A 449 25.70 8.26 -12.13
CA TYR A 449 25.40 8.75 -13.47
C TYR A 449 26.45 8.16 -14.40
N VAL A 450 26.05 7.18 -15.20
CA VAL A 450 26.95 6.33 -15.99
C VAL A 450 27.89 7.17 -16.86
N GLY A 451 29.18 7.00 -16.66
CA GLY A 451 30.23 7.74 -17.37
C GLY A 451 30.48 9.18 -16.88
N ILE A 452 29.83 9.62 -15.81
CA ILE A 452 29.98 10.98 -15.29
C ILE A 452 30.47 10.94 -13.85
N ILE A 453 29.71 10.31 -12.92
CA ILE A 453 30.01 10.29 -11.49
C ILE A 453 29.40 9.05 -10.84
N SER A 454 30.11 8.50 -9.87
CA SER A 454 29.57 7.50 -8.95
C SER A 454 29.89 7.88 -7.51
N ALA A 455 28.98 7.56 -6.59
CA ALA A 455 29.15 7.76 -5.17
C ALA A 455 28.51 6.63 -4.38
N SER A 456 29.09 6.30 -3.24
CA SER A 456 28.55 5.37 -2.27
C SER A 456 28.69 5.92 -0.86
N GLY A 457 27.75 5.53 0.02
CA GLY A 457 27.78 5.94 1.41
C GLY A 457 27.31 4.81 2.32
N LYS A 458 27.78 4.85 3.56
CA LYS A 458 27.33 3.97 4.64
C LYS A 458 26.93 4.82 5.83
N GLY A 459 25.87 4.43 6.53
CA GLY A 459 25.39 5.11 7.71
C GLY A 459 24.78 4.16 8.71
N SER A 460 24.96 4.45 9.98
CA SER A 460 24.29 3.78 11.09
C SER A 460 23.36 4.77 11.76
N PHE A 461 22.10 4.37 11.92
CA PHE A 461 21.03 5.20 12.50
C PHE A 461 20.47 4.44 13.71
N GLU A 462 20.38 5.14 14.84
CA GLU A 462 19.74 4.61 16.03
C GLU A 462 18.61 5.52 16.43
N ASP A 463 17.50 4.92 16.88
CA ASP A 463 16.38 5.67 17.43
C ASP A 463 15.76 4.92 18.61
N THR A 464 15.26 5.68 19.57
CA THR A 464 14.50 5.15 20.70
C THR A 464 13.17 5.88 20.75
N THR A 465 12.10 5.16 20.48
CA THR A 465 10.73 5.70 20.49
C THR A 465 9.98 5.25 21.73
N GLY A 466 9.19 6.18 22.29
CA GLY A 466 8.36 5.98 23.47
C GLY A 466 6.87 6.12 23.18
N THR A 467 6.06 5.49 24.01
CA THR A 467 4.61 5.67 24.06
C THR A 467 4.17 5.73 25.52
N PHE A 468 3.32 6.71 25.82
CA PHE A 468 2.60 6.80 27.09
C PHE A 468 1.11 7.01 26.79
N ILE A 469 0.26 6.20 27.43
CA ILE A 469 -1.19 6.34 27.33
C ILE A 469 -1.76 6.27 28.75
N LEU A 470 -2.68 7.19 29.05
CA LEU A 470 -3.57 7.13 30.18
C LEU A 470 -4.99 6.98 29.63
N SER A 471 -5.65 5.89 29.94
CA SER A 471 -7.05 5.63 29.53
C SER A 471 -7.96 5.47 30.75
N ARG A 472 -9.19 5.88 30.57
CA ARG A 472 -10.22 5.75 31.61
C ARG A 472 -11.59 5.49 31.01
N ASP A 473 -12.23 4.45 31.49
CA ASP A 473 -13.64 4.17 31.23
C ASP A 473 -14.48 5.06 32.13
N TYR A 474 -15.14 6.02 31.51
CA TYR A 474 -16.02 6.97 32.20
C TYR A 474 -17.45 6.39 32.39
N SER A 475 -17.86 5.56 31.45
CA SER A 475 -19.11 4.78 31.50
C SER A 475 -18.97 3.56 30.59
N GLU A 476 -19.94 2.64 30.60
CA GLU A 476 -19.96 1.46 29.71
C GLU A 476 -19.82 1.77 28.22
N ASN A 477 -20.17 3.00 27.80
CA ASN A 477 -20.13 3.44 26.40
C ASN A 477 -19.17 4.61 26.14
N THR A 478 -18.34 4.98 27.13
CA THR A 478 -17.44 6.15 26.99
C THR A 478 -16.08 5.86 27.58
N ASN A 479 -15.09 5.75 26.70
CA ASN A 479 -13.68 5.68 27.05
C ASN A 479 -13.00 7.01 26.72
N LEU A 480 -12.21 7.54 27.63
CA LEU A 480 -11.37 8.72 27.44
C LEU A 480 -9.90 8.32 27.54
N TYR A 481 -9.08 8.76 26.60
CA TYR A 481 -7.65 8.53 26.69
C TYR A 481 -6.81 9.76 26.34
N PHE A 482 -5.63 9.84 26.95
CA PHE A 482 -4.57 10.77 26.61
C PHE A 482 -3.34 9.97 26.14
N LYS A 483 -2.87 10.23 24.92
CA LYS A 483 -1.74 9.50 24.33
C LYS A 483 -0.64 10.48 23.90
N VAL A 484 0.59 10.20 24.31
CA VAL A 484 1.82 10.75 23.77
C VAL A 484 2.60 9.61 23.15
N ALA A 485 2.96 9.72 21.88
CA ALA A 485 3.68 8.68 21.17
C ALA A 485 4.66 9.29 20.17
N GLU A 486 5.78 8.65 20.02
CA GLU A 486 6.82 8.99 19.06
C GLU A 486 6.77 8.01 17.87
N GLY A 487 7.18 8.53 16.73
CA GLY A 487 7.41 7.75 15.51
C GLY A 487 8.59 8.34 14.78
N PHE A 488 9.27 7.54 14.00
CA PHE A 488 10.41 8.00 13.22
C PHE A 488 10.32 7.53 11.78
N LYS A 489 10.94 8.30 10.91
CA LYS A 489 11.22 7.90 9.54
C LYS A 489 12.67 7.45 9.46
N ALA A 490 12.92 6.28 8.90
CA ALA A 490 14.26 5.74 8.76
C ALA A 490 15.18 6.71 7.99
N GLY A 491 16.42 6.79 8.39
CA GLY A 491 17.45 7.49 7.64
C GLY A 491 17.71 6.81 6.30
N GLY A 492 18.39 7.50 5.38
CA GLY A 492 18.67 6.95 4.05
C GLY A 492 19.53 7.87 3.20
N PHE A 493 19.78 7.43 1.97
CA PHE A 493 20.57 8.15 0.98
C PHE A 493 19.67 8.57 -0.17
N ASN A 494 19.85 9.79 -0.68
CA ASN A 494 19.13 10.25 -1.86
C ASN A 494 19.82 9.74 -3.13
N GLY A 495 19.28 8.68 -3.73
CA GLY A 495 19.81 8.11 -4.97
C GLY A 495 19.62 9.01 -6.20
N GLU A 496 18.66 9.93 -6.18
CA GLU A 496 18.33 10.81 -7.30
C GLU A 496 19.06 12.16 -7.26
N SER A 497 19.78 12.47 -6.19
CA SER A 497 20.53 13.74 -6.08
C SER A 497 21.59 13.85 -7.16
N SER A 498 21.68 14.98 -7.84
CA SER A 498 22.77 15.31 -8.77
C SER A 498 24.11 15.60 -8.07
N ASN A 499 24.07 15.87 -6.76
CA ASN A 499 25.28 16.06 -5.97
C ASN A 499 25.76 14.73 -5.36
N PRO A 500 27.07 14.48 -5.30
CA PRO A 500 27.63 13.29 -4.68
C PRO A 500 27.31 13.18 -3.18
#